data_620c757e81be8c776a38d5055df5aa85
#
_entry.id   620c757e81be8c776a38d5055df5aa85
#
_cell.length_a   1.000
_cell.length_b   1.000
_cell.length_c   1.000
_cell.angle_alpha   90.00
_cell.angle_beta   90.00
_cell.angle_gamma   90.00
#
_symmetry.space_group_name_H-M   'P 1'
#
loop_
_entity.id
_entity.type
_entity.pdbx_description
1 polymer ?
#
loop_
_entity_poly.entity_id
_entity_poly.type
_entity_poly.pdbx_seq_one_letter_code
_entity_poly.pdbx_strand_id
1 'polypeptide(L)'
;MISAICMFFSPKGMTVKNSNVYFDISATQLLVSAFCAYLVTYIIIKITNRTLAKGEIYSLSIFVDNNEYKFYAFADSGNKLREPFSDYPVIIVDKSKMPEKCERLIPCQTVSGQGMLKAFKPDKIIISNGKNKIEITKVYIALSDVNSKKFSAVLSNELINI
;
A
#
# COMPACT_ATOMS: atom_id res chain seq x y z
N MET A 1 2.18 13.53 -37.68
CA MET A 1 0.92 13.04 -37.10
C MET A 1 0.22 14.06 -36.17
N ILE A 2 0.92 14.80 -35.33
CA ILE A 2 0.34 15.82 -34.43
C ILE A 2 -0.29 16.99 -35.21
N SER A 3 0.32 17.46 -36.30
CA SER A 3 -0.21 18.56 -37.15
C SER A 3 -1.57 18.25 -37.79
N ALA A 4 -1.82 17.00 -38.16
CA ALA A 4 -3.11 16.58 -38.74
C ALA A 4 -4.25 16.63 -37.70
N ILE A 5 -3.99 16.25 -36.45
CA ILE A 5 -4.95 16.32 -35.35
C ILE A 5 -5.28 17.78 -35.00
N CYS A 6 -4.27 18.65 -34.96
CA CYS A 6 -4.44 20.08 -34.72
C CYS A 6 -5.23 20.79 -35.85
N MET A 7 -5.09 20.36 -37.10
CA MET A 7 -5.89 20.90 -38.24
C MET A 7 -7.38 20.53 -38.11
N PHE A 8 -7.69 19.38 -37.53
CA PHE A 8 -9.09 18.92 -37.38
C PHE A 8 -9.86 19.71 -36.35
N PHE A 9 -9.19 20.15 -35.27
CA PHE A 9 -9.84 20.89 -34.17
C PHE A 9 -9.79 22.43 -34.35
N SER A 10 -8.92 22.98 -35.24
CA SER A 10 -8.80 24.41 -35.57
C SER A 10 -9.15 25.39 -34.43
N PRO A 11 -8.52 25.29 -33.24
CA PRO A 11 -8.84 26.18 -32.13
C PRO A 11 -8.48 27.64 -32.50
N LYS A 12 -9.31 28.60 -32.09
CA LYS A 12 -9.05 30.02 -32.33
C LYS A 12 -7.69 30.41 -31.76
N GLY A 13 -6.87 31.11 -32.57
CA GLY A 13 -5.51 31.53 -32.19
C GLY A 13 -4.42 30.52 -32.53
N MET A 14 -4.68 29.48 -33.33
CA MET A 14 -3.70 28.56 -33.83
C MET A 14 -3.35 28.89 -35.27
N THR A 15 -2.05 29.04 -35.59
CA THR A 15 -1.53 29.19 -36.94
C THR A 15 -0.51 28.10 -37.26
N VAL A 16 -0.61 27.50 -38.45
CA VAL A 16 0.32 26.47 -38.90
C VAL A 16 1.15 27.03 -40.02
N LYS A 17 2.49 27.10 -39.86
CA LYS A 17 3.46 27.51 -40.90
C LYS A 17 4.60 26.49 -40.96
N ASN A 18 4.94 26.02 -42.16
CA ASN A 18 6.07 25.10 -42.40
C ASN A 18 6.06 23.86 -41.47
N SER A 19 4.90 23.20 -41.29
CA SER A 19 4.71 22.06 -40.39
C SER A 19 4.86 22.36 -38.89
N ASN A 20 5.11 23.63 -38.52
CA ASN A 20 5.13 24.06 -37.12
C ASN A 20 3.80 24.69 -36.74
N VAL A 21 3.37 24.39 -35.51
CA VAL A 21 2.11 24.91 -34.94
C VAL A 21 2.45 26.03 -33.95
N TYR A 22 1.90 27.20 -34.23
CA TYR A 22 2.05 28.38 -33.37
C TYR A 22 0.71 28.67 -32.67
N PHE A 23 0.78 28.93 -31.38
CA PHE A 23 -0.37 29.34 -30.59
C PHE A 23 -0.19 30.80 -30.16
N ASP A 24 -1.18 31.64 -30.46
CA ASP A 24 -1.24 33.01 -29.96
C ASP A 24 -1.80 33.01 -28.53
N ILE A 25 -0.93 32.68 -27.56
CA ILE A 25 -1.28 32.58 -26.13
C ILE A 25 -0.66 33.78 -25.41
N SER A 26 -1.46 34.57 -24.73
CA SER A 26 -0.93 35.65 -23.90
C SER A 26 -0.20 35.08 -22.66
N ALA A 27 0.83 35.81 -22.19
CA ALA A 27 1.58 35.41 -20.99
C ALA A 27 0.64 35.19 -19.75
N THR A 28 -0.42 35.99 -19.66
CA THR A 28 -1.42 35.85 -18.59
C THR A 28 -2.21 34.55 -18.70
N GLN A 29 -2.61 34.12 -19.89
CA GLN A 29 -3.31 32.86 -20.11
C GLN A 29 -2.40 31.67 -19.76
N LEU A 30 -1.12 31.76 -20.08
CA LEU A 30 -0.14 30.73 -19.78
C LEU A 30 0.07 30.58 -18.26
N LEU A 31 0.17 31.70 -17.54
CA LEU A 31 0.29 31.70 -16.08
C LEU A 31 -0.95 31.12 -15.40
N VAL A 32 -2.15 31.54 -15.85
CA VAL A 32 -3.42 31.03 -15.30
C VAL A 32 -3.56 29.52 -15.54
N SER A 33 -3.25 29.05 -16.76
CA SER A 33 -3.34 27.62 -17.06
C SER A 33 -2.34 26.78 -16.25
N ALA A 34 -1.12 27.27 -16.06
CA ALA A 34 -0.11 26.61 -15.21
C ALA A 34 -0.55 26.54 -13.75
N PHE A 35 -1.14 27.64 -13.24
CA PHE A 35 -1.68 27.67 -11.87
C PHE A 35 -2.85 26.69 -11.68
N CYS A 36 -3.78 26.65 -12.65
CA CYS A 36 -4.89 25.68 -12.62
C CYS A 36 -4.40 24.23 -12.66
N ALA A 37 -3.42 23.91 -13.53
CA ALA A 37 -2.82 22.58 -13.60
C ALA A 37 -2.14 22.19 -12.29
N TYR A 38 -1.42 23.12 -11.66
CA TYR A 38 -0.82 22.91 -10.34
C TYR A 38 -1.89 22.62 -9.28
N LEU A 39 -2.97 23.40 -9.22
CA LEU A 39 -4.07 23.19 -8.26
C LEU A 39 -4.73 21.83 -8.44
N VAL A 40 -5.03 21.44 -9.68
CA VAL A 40 -5.63 20.13 -9.98
C VAL A 40 -4.71 19.01 -9.52
N THR A 41 -3.41 19.08 -9.87
CA THR A 41 -2.42 18.10 -9.45
C THR A 41 -2.30 18.03 -7.92
N TYR A 42 -2.26 19.17 -7.25
CA TYR A 42 -2.22 19.24 -5.78
C TYR A 42 -3.45 18.58 -5.13
N ILE A 43 -4.65 18.85 -5.67
CA ILE A 43 -5.90 18.26 -5.19
C ILE A 43 -5.88 16.73 -5.38
N ILE A 44 -5.48 16.26 -6.56
CA ILE A 44 -5.38 14.82 -6.86
C ILE A 44 -4.42 14.14 -5.88
N ILE A 45 -3.22 14.67 -5.70
CA ILE A 45 -2.22 14.12 -4.76
C ILE A 45 -2.79 14.10 -3.33
N LYS A 46 -3.46 15.18 -2.89
CA LYS A 46 -4.03 15.26 -1.55
C LYS A 46 -5.16 14.24 -1.32
N ILE A 47 -6.01 14.02 -2.32
CA ILE A 47 -7.07 13.01 -2.27
C ILE A 47 -6.45 11.60 -2.26
N THR A 48 -5.53 11.33 -3.17
CA THR A 48 -4.86 10.02 -3.30
C THR A 48 -4.08 9.68 -2.03
N ASN A 49 -3.31 10.62 -1.48
CA ASN A 49 -2.58 10.41 -0.22
C ASN A 49 -3.52 10.19 0.98
N ARG A 50 -4.70 10.82 1.01
CA ARG A 50 -5.72 10.55 2.04
C ARG A 50 -6.29 9.13 1.90
N THR A 51 -6.46 8.64 0.70
CA THR A 51 -6.97 7.28 0.44
C THR A 51 -5.89 6.23 0.75
N LEU A 52 -4.63 6.50 0.40
CA LEU A 52 -3.49 5.62 0.71
C LEU A 52 -3.11 5.66 2.21
N ALA A 53 -3.32 6.78 2.90
CA ALA A 53 -3.05 6.93 4.33
C ALA A 53 -4.15 6.37 5.25
N LYS A 54 -5.29 5.97 4.71
CA LYS A 54 -6.31 5.18 5.42
C LYS A 54 -6.00 3.68 5.30
N GLY A 55 -4.81 3.27 5.73
CA GLY A 55 -4.60 1.88 6.12
C GLY A 55 -5.64 1.56 7.19
N GLU A 56 -6.56 0.65 6.88
CA GLU A 56 -7.58 0.25 7.84
C GLU A 56 -6.94 -0.52 8.97
N ILE A 57 -7.36 -0.23 10.20
CA ILE A 57 -6.93 -0.97 11.39
C ILE A 57 -7.95 -2.08 11.62
N TYR A 58 -7.45 -3.29 11.67
CA TYR A 58 -8.22 -4.50 11.91
C TYR A 58 -7.93 -5.05 13.32
N SER A 59 -8.89 -5.75 13.89
CA SER A 59 -8.65 -6.60 15.05
C SER A 59 -8.12 -7.94 14.55
N LEU A 60 -6.97 -8.36 15.05
CA LEU A 60 -6.30 -9.63 14.71
C LEU A 60 -6.23 -10.49 15.96
N SER A 61 -6.81 -11.69 15.92
CA SER A 61 -6.62 -12.74 16.90
C SER A 61 -5.74 -13.85 16.32
N ILE A 62 -4.66 -14.18 16.98
CA ILE A 62 -3.72 -15.24 16.61
C ILE A 62 -3.82 -16.36 17.64
N PHE A 63 -4.04 -17.58 17.18
CA PHE A 63 -4.12 -18.77 18.02
C PHE A 63 -2.85 -19.61 17.87
N VAL A 64 -2.18 -19.85 19.00
CA VAL A 64 -0.93 -20.62 19.08
C VAL A 64 -0.94 -21.45 20.35
N ASP A 65 -0.76 -22.76 20.23
CA ASP A 65 -0.66 -23.68 21.36
C ASP A 65 -1.83 -23.49 22.39
N ASN A 66 -3.06 -23.41 21.90
CA ASN A 66 -4.30 -23.15 22.65
C ASN A 66 -4.40 -21.77 23.32
N ASN A 67 -3.47 -20.85 23.07
CA ASN A 67 -3.53 -19.48 23.57
C ASN A 67 -4.02 -18.52 22.46
N GLU A 68 -4.83 -17.53 22.83
CA GLU A 68 -5.30 -16.47 21.96
C GLU A 68 -4.54 -15.16 22.25
N TYR A 69 -3.93 -14.59 21.22
CA TYR A 69 -3.25 -13.29 21.28
C TYR A 69 -4.01 -12.28 20.43
N LYS A 70 -4.41 -11.16 21.04
CA LYS A 70 -5.20 -10.10 20.38
C LYS A 70 -4.37 -8.85 20.12
N PHE A 71 -4.45 -8.34 18.90
CA PHE A 71 -3.72 -7.15 18.45
C PHE A 71 -4.60 -6.27 17.58
N TYR A 72 -4.21 -5.02 17.48
CA TYR A 72 -4.60 -4.18 16.36
C TYR A 72 -3.54 -4.34 15.26
N ALA A 73 -3.99 -4.57 14.04
CA ALA A 73 -3.16 -4.78 12.88
C ALA A 73 -3.45 -3.74 11.81
N PHE A 74 -2.40 -3.23 11.21
CA PHE A 74 -2.48 -2.27 10.11
C PHE A 74 -2.40 -3.00 8.77
N ALA A 75 -3.33 -2.73 7.87
CA ALA A 75 -3.30 -3.24 6.51
C ALA A 75 -2.32 -2.42 5.66
N ASP A 76 -1.23 -3.03 5.25
CA ASP A 76 -0.19 -2.41 4.44
C ASP A 76 -0.13 -3.05 3.06
N SER A 77 -0.43 -2.26 2.02
CA SER A 77 -0.31 -2.70 0.63
C SER A 77 1.15 -2.95 0.20
N GLY A 78 2.11 -2.42 0.96
CA GLY A 78 3.53 -2.66 0.76
C GLY A 78 4.01 -3.99 1.32
N ASN A 79 3.28 -4.61 2.25
CA ASN A 79 3.64 -5.92 2.78
C ASN A 79 3.27 -7.02 1.78
N LYS A 80 4.25 -7.42 0.97
CA LYS A 80 4.18 -8.54 0.01
C LYS A 80 5.01 -9.73 0.46
N LEU A 81 5.33 -9.82 1.76
CA LEU A 81 6.16 -10.87 2.29
C LEU A 81 5.44 -12.21 2.23
N ARG A 82 6.14 -13.23 1.70
CA ARG A 82 5.64 -14.60 1.59
C ARG A 82 6.68 -15.59 2.08
N GLU A 83 6.21 -16.70 2.61
CA GLU A 83 7.08 -17.81 2.97
C GLU A 83 7.55 -18.54 1.69
N PRO A 84 8.88 -18.68 1.47
CA PRO A 84 9.43 -19.09 0.16
C PRO A 84 9.01 -20.48 -0.35
N PHE A 85 8.65 -21.40 0.53
CA PHE A 85 8.33 -22.79 0.15
C PHE A 85 6.84 -23.03 -0.06
N SER A 86 6.00 -22.45 0.79
CA SER A 86 4.54 -22.62 0.75
C SER A 86 3.81 -21.51 0.01
N ASP A 87 4.50 -20.41 -0.27
CA ASP A 87 3.94 -19.17 -0.82
C ASP A 87 2.82 -18.59 0.05
N TYR A 88 2.77 -18.93 1.33
CA TYR A 88 1.78 -18.39 2.25
C TYR A 88 2.14 -16.94 2.62
N PRO A 89 1.14 -16.05 2.71
CA PRO A 89 1.35 -14.68 3.13
C PRO A 89 1.88 -14.63 4.56
N VAL A 90 2.68 -13.59 4.86
CA VAL A 90 3.31 -13.41 6.15
C VAL A 90 2.78 -12.15 6.83
N ILE A 91 2.36 -12.29 8.07
CA ILE A 91 1.97 -11.20 8.96
C ILE A 91 3.17 -10.86 9.83
N ILE A 92 3.53 -9.59 9.90
CA ILE A 92 4.59 -9.12 10.79
C ILE A 92 3.93 -8.74 12.12
N VAL A 93 4.44 -9.26 13.23
CA VAL A 93 3.94 -8.98 14.58
C VAL A 93 5.10 -8.52 15.46
N ASP A 94 4.78 -7.62 16.39
CA ASP A 94 5.75 -7.11 17.36
C ASP A 94 6.25 -8.25 18.27
N LYS A 95 7.57 -8.48 18.20
CA LYS A 95 8.24 -9.55 18.95
C LYS A 95 8.05 -9.43 20.47
N SER A 96 7.82 -8.22 21.00
CA SER A 96 7.61 -8.00 22.43
C SER A 96 6.27 -8.53 22.95
N LYS A 97 5.32 -8.84 22.05
CA LYS A 97 3.94 -9.22 22.38
C LYS A 97 3.60 -10.67 22.08
N MET A 98 4.53 -11.42 21.52
CA MET A 98 4.37 -12.82 21.20
C MET A 98 5.48 -13.66 21.82
N PRO A 99 5.25 -14.94 22.14
CA PRO A 99 6.31 -15.84 22.56
C PRO A 99 7.35 -15.97 21.43
N GLU A 100 8.61 -16.07 21.82
CA GLU A 100 9.69 -16.29 20.85
C GLU A 100 9.59 -17.72 20.32
N LYS A 101 9.00 -17.86 19.14
CA LYS A 101 8.85 -19.11 18.41
C LYS A 101 9.50 -18.95 17.03
N CYS A 102 10.32 -19.92 16.63
CA CYS A 102 10.99 -19.88 15.33
C CYS A 102 10.95 -21.29 14.70
N GLU A 103 10.16 -21.44 13.67
CA GLU A 103 10.10 -22.65 12.84
C GLU A 103 10.76 -22.45 11.48
N ARG A 104 10.79 -21.20 11.02
CA ARG A 104 11.31 -20.78 9.73
C ARG A 104 12.06 -19.47 9.83
N LEU A 105 13.03 -19.28 8.93
CA LEU A 105 13.66 -18.00 8.67
C LEU A 105 13.17 -17.50 7.31
N ILE A 106 12.52 -16.34 7.28
CA ILE A 106 11.97 -15.76 6.06
C ILE A 106 12.85 -14.58 5.65
N PRO A 107 13.41 -14.59 4.44
CA PRO A 107 14.19 -13.47 3.93
C PRO A 107 13.26 -12.26 3.73
N CYS A 108 13.70 -11.11 4.19
CA CYS A 108 13.00 -9.85 3.98
C CYS A 108 13.96 -8.80 3.46
N GLN A 109 13.45 -7.92 2.62
CA GLN A 109 14.16 -6.74 2.15
C GLN A 109 13.49 -5.51 2.74
N THR A 110 14.25 -4.73 3.49
CA THR A 110 13.82 -3.47 4.09
C THR A 110 14.60 -2.31 3.51
N VAL A 111 14.18 -1.09 3.79
CA VAL A 111 14.89 0.13 3.38
C VAL A 111 16.32 0.17 3.93
N SER A 112 16.56 -0.47 5.09
CA SER A 112 17.87 -0.56 5.74
C SER A 112 18.72 -1.75 5.27
N GLY A 113 18.22 -2.61 4.37
CA GLY A 113 18.97 -3.75 3.82
C GLY A 113 18.21 -5.07 3.82
N GLN A 114 18.93 -6.14 3.52
CA GLN A 114 18.40 -7.50 3.57
C GLN A 114 18.52 -8.06 4.99
N GLY A 115 17.49 -8.78 5.42
CA GLY A 115 17.44 -9.42 6.72
C GLY A 115 16.69 -10.74 6.69
N MET A 116 16.72 -11.44 7.84
CA MET A 116 15.98 -12.68 8.05
C MET A 116 15.04 -12.49 9.24
N LEU A 117 13.77 -12.80 9.07
CA LEU A 117 12.78 -12.77 10.14
C LEU A 117 12.52 -14.17 10.67
N LYS A 118 12.51 -14.31 12.00
CA LYS A 118 12.03 -15.52 12.67
C LYS A 118 10.54 -15.62 12.48
N ALA A 119 10.06 -16.74 11.95
CA ALA A 119 8.65 -16.96 11.68
C ALA A 119 8.19 -18.34 12.12
N PHE A 120 6.90 -18.45 12.40
CA PHE A 120 6.25 -19.70 12.74
C PHE A 120 4.84 -19.76 12.14
N LYS A 121 4.26 -20.95 12.07
CA LYS A 121 2.90 -21.17 11.59
C LYS A 121 1.94 -21.19 12.79
N PRO A 122 0.93 -20.29 12.86
CA PRO A 122 -0.11 -20.36 13.90
C PRO A 122 -1.10 -21.51 13.61
N ASP A 123 -1.89 -21.90 14.61
CA ASP A 123 -2.99 -22.85 14.42
C ASP A 123 -4.05 -22.24 13.49
N LYS A 124 -4.44 -21.01 13.77
CA LYS A 124 -5.31 -20.17 12.96
C LYS A 124 -5.18 -18.70 13.32
N ILE A 125 -5.67 -17.84 12.44
CA ILE A 125 -5.88 -16.42 12.75
C ILE A 125 -7.30 -16.01 12.43
N ILE A 126 -7.79 -14.98 13.11
CA ILE A 126 -9.07 -14.34 12.83
C ILE A 126 -8.81 -12.84 12.63
N ILE A 127 -9.19 -12.32 11.46
CA ILE A 127 -9.14 -10.90 11.13
C ILE A 127 -10.56 -10.36 11.17
N SER A 128 -10.78 -9.23 11.86
CA SER A 128 -12.09 -8.60 11.97
C SER A 128 -12.00 -7.08 11.78
N ASN A 129 -12.95 -6.52 11.03
CA ASN A 129 -13.15 -5.08 10.89
C ASN A 129 -14.40 -4.58 11.66
N GLY A 130 -14.90 -5.35 12.60
CA GLY A 130 -16.10 -5.06 13.37
C GLY A 130 -17.40 -5.57 12.74
N LYS A 131 -17.48 -5.68 11.41
CA LYS A 131 -18.66 -6.21 10.68
C LYS A 131 -18.43 -7.64 10.20
N ASN A 132 -17.26 -7.87 9.59
CA ASN A 132 -16.89 -9.15 9.01
C ASN A 132 -15.76 -9.79 9.81
N LYS A 133 -15.77 -11.13 9.87
CA LYS A 133 -14.70 -11.94 10.45
C LYS A 133 -14.22 -12.93 9.40
N ILE A 134 -12.92 -13.02 9.21
CA ILE A 134 -12.28 -13.95 8.30
C ILE A 134 -11.34 -14.83 9.10
N GLU A 135 -11.50 -16.16 9.00
CA GLU A 135 -10.60 -17.14 9.59
C GLU A 135 -9.63 -17.67 8.54
N ILE A 136 -8.33 -17.68 8.85
CA ILE A 136 -7.27 -18.10 7.94
C ILE A 136 -6.32 -19.04 8.67
N THR A 137 -5.96 -20.16 8.02
CA THR A 137 -5.00 -21.16 8.53
C THR A 137 -3.72 -21.25 7.70
N LYS A 138 -3.75 -20.70 6.45
CA LYS A 138 -2.63 -20.69 5.51
C LYS A 138 -1.87 -19.37 5.59
N VAL A 139 -1.14 -19.16 6.69
CA VAL A 139 -0.42 -17.91 6.98
C VAL A 139 0.78 -18.21 7.89
N TYR A 140 1.81 -17.38 7.81
CA TYR A 140 2.93 -17.35 8.75
C TYR A 140 2.95 -16.05 9.54
N ILE A 141 3.45 -16.14 10.78
CA ILE A 141 3.69 -14.98 11.65
C ILE A 141 5.19 -14.77 11.72
N ALA A 142 5.66 -13.60 11.32
CA ALA A 142 7.05 -13.19 11.46
C ALA A 142 7.20 -12.19 12.59
N LEU A 143 8.22 -12.39 13.42
CA LEU A 143 8.50 -11.55 14.57
C LEU A 143 9.50 -10.46 14.20
N SER A 144 9.12 -9.20 14.44
CA SER A 144 9.97 -8.03 14.19
C SER A 144 9.65 -6.92 15.18
N ASP A 145 10.45 -5.86 15.18
CA ASP A 145 10.13 -4.65 15.93
C ASP A 145 9.07 -3.84 15.15
N VAL A 146 7.89 -3.66 15.74
CA VAL A 146 6.82 -2.81 15.18
C VAL A 146 6.75 -1.53 16.00
N ASN A 147 7.38 -0.47 15.50
CA ASN A 147 7.48 0.80 16.20
C ASN A 147 6.23 1.67 15.98
N SER A 148 5.07 1.22 16.49
CA SER A 148 3.81 1.96 16.43
C SER A 148 3.04 1.90 17.75
N LYS A 149 2.46 3.05 18.15
CA LYS A 149 1.57 3.13 19.31
C LYS A 149 0.14 2.68 19.02
N LYS A 150 -0.25 2.61 17.74
CA LYS A 150 -1.64 2.36 17.32
C LYS A 150 -1.91 0.89 16.94
N PHE A 151 -0.89 0.17 16.48
CA PHE A 151 -1.00 -1.22 16.06
C PHE A 151 0.27 -1.98 16.43
N SER A 152 0.16 -3.29 16.52
CA SER A 152 1.27 -4.19 16.86
C SER A 152 1.49 -5.27 15.81
N ALA A 153 0.73 -5.22 14.73
CA ALA A 153 0.88 -6.14 13.61
C ALA A 153 0.68 -5.42 12.28
N VAL A 154 1.29 -5.97 11.22
CA VAL A 154 1.18 -5.48 9.84
C VAL A 154 0.68 -6.63 8.96
N LEU A 155 -0.49 -6.42 8.34
CA LEU A 155 -1.16 -7.37 7.44
C LEU A 155 -0.83 -7.05 5.99
N SER A 156 -0.78 -8.08 5.15
CA SER A 156 -0.89 -7.90 3.70
C SER A 156 -2.34 -7.63 3.30
N ASN A 157 -2.58 -6.74 2.34
CA ASN A 157 -3.92 -6.48 1.80
C ASN A 157 -4.57 -7.72 1.17
N GLU A 158 -3.80 -8.71 0.74
CA GLU A 158 -4.31 -9.96 0.20
C GLU A 158 -5.16 -10.73 1.21
N LEU A 159 -4.84 -10.63 2.51
CA LEU A 159 -5.55 -11.31 3.58
C LEU A 159 -6.92 -10.70 3.91
N ILE A 160 -7.20 -9.52 3.37
CA ILE A 160 -8.39 -8.74 3.67
C ILE A 160 -9.39 -8.77 2.51
N ASN A 161 -8.91 -8.94 1.28
CA ASN A 161 -9.70 -8.93 0.05
C ASN A 161 -10.18 -10.33 -0.39
N ILE A 162 -10.20 -11.30 0.55
CA ILE A 162 -10.69 -12.66 0.29
C ILE A 162 -12.20 -12.73 0.46
#